data_0e8a2cd558e6ccb59a5fd37e78613fe7
#
_entry.id   0e8a2cd558e6ccb59a5fd37e78613fe7
#
_cell.length_a   1.000
_cell.length_b   1.000
_cell.length_c   1.000
_cell.angle_alpha   90.00
_cell.angle_beta   90.00
_cell.angle_gamma   90.00
#
_symmetry.space_group_name_H-M   'P 1'
#
loop_
_entity.id
_entity.type
_entity.pdbx_description
1 polymer ?
#
loop_
_entity_poly.entity_id
_entity_poly.type
_entity_poly.pdbx_seq_one_letter_code
_entity_poly.pdbx_strand_id
1 'polypeptide(L)'
;MINVNCLNNIASVGLDLFSSDYNANAAFEEADAVLVRSAKMHDMELPDNLLAIARAGAGVNNIPLDKCADKGIVVFNTPGANANAVKEHVLAALLLASRDLLGGIKWVEDNKDDADIAKSAEKAKKAFAGKEIKGKKLGVIGLGAIGQLVANAAISLGMEVYGYDPYLSVNAAWNLSSEVKHIVNVEDIYKECDYITIHVPALDSTKGMINKAAFDMMKKGTVVINCARDVLVDEPAILDAIKSGKVAKYVTDFPNTTTAGQEGVIVLPHLGASTEEAEDNCAVMAVKELRNYIENGNIVNSVNYPNCDCGVCTSAGRVTVCHKNVPAIISKLTSVMGDAGINIDSMDNKSRGDYAYSVLDTGSAITEDVAAKLSAIDGVIKVRVVK
;
A
#
# COMPACT_ATOMS: atom_id res chain seq x y z
N MET A 1 -0.23 -25.92 -18.03
CA MET A 1 -1.30 -25.30 -17.21
C MET A 1 -0.63 -24.73 -15.99
N ILE A 2 -0.86 -23.47 -15.65
CA ILE A 2 -0.26 -22.79 -14.48
C ILE A 2 -1.18 -22.98 -13.28
N ASN A 3 -0.65 -23.54 -12.21
CA ASN A 3 -1.38 -23.78 -10.97
C ASN A 3 -1.34 -22.56 -10.05
N VAL A 4 -2.52 -22.03 -9.72
CA VAL A 4 -2.68 -20.90 -8.78
C VAL A 4 -3.47 -21.37 -7.57
N ASN A 5 -2.91 -21.14 -6.38
CA ASN A 5 -3.61 -21.39 -5.12
C ASN A 5 -4.13 -20.07 -4.53
N CYS A 6 -5.36 -20.08 -4.02
CA CYS A 6 -5.96 -18.96 -3.31
C CYS A 6 -6.04 -19.28 -1.81
N LEU A 7 -5.14 -18.71 -1.01
CA LEU A 7 -5.13 -18.92 0.45
C LEU A 7 -6.29 -18.24 1.18
N ASN A 8 -6.99 -17.32 0.52
CA ASN A 8 -8.20 -16.66 1.01
C ASN A 8 -9.24 -16.63 -0.10
N ASN A 9 -10.46 -16.26 0.25
CA ASN A 9 -11.45 -15.90 -0.76
C ASN A 9 -10.97 -14.65 -1.52
N ILE A 10 -10.80 -14.76 -2.82
CA ILE A 10 -10.42 -13.69 -3.74
C ILE A 10 -11.63 -13.38 -4.62
N ALA A 11 -11.91 -12.11 -4.85
CA ALA A 11 -13.06 -11.68 -5.64
C ALA A 11 -13.02 -12.27 -7.06
N SER A 12 -14.16 -12.80 -7.52
CA SER A 12 -14.29 -13.50 -8.79
C SER A 12 -13.91 -12.62 -9.99
N VAL A 13 -14.19 -11.32 -9.92
CA VAL A 13 -13.81 -10.35 -10.95
C VAL A 13 -12.30 -10.35 -11.25
N GLY A 14 -11.47 -10.65 -10.25
CA GLY A 14 -10.04 -10.86 -10.45
C GLY A 14 -9.74 -12.22 -11.06
N LEU A 15 -10.33 -13.30 -10.51
CA LEU A 15 -10.11 -14.68 -10.98
C LEU A 15 -10.55 -14.90 -12.41
N ASP A 16 -11.63 -14.25 -12.86
CA ASP A 16 -12.16 -14.30 -14.23
C ASP A 16 -11.17 -13.73 -15.28
N LEU A 17 -10.11 -13.05 -14.85
CA LEU A 17 -9.03 -12.61 -15.74
C LEU A 17 -8.05 -13.74 -16.11
N PHE A 18 -8.07 -14.87 -15.43
CA PHE A 18 -7.26 -16.02 -15.81
C PHE A 18 -7.83 -16.68 -17.07
N SER A 19 -6.95 -17.02 -18.02
CA SER A 19 -7.33 -17.83 -19.19
C SER A 19 -7.45 -19.31 -18.82
N SER A 20 -7.88 -20.13 -19.79
CA SER A 20 -7.93 -21.60 -19.65
C SER A 20 -6.56 -22.26 -19.37
N ASP A 21 -5.46 -21.51 -19.51
CA ASP A 21 -4.12 -22.00 -19.22
C ASP A 21 -3.80 -21.99 -17.72
N TYR A 22 -4.70 -21.43 -16.90
CA TYR A 22 -4.57 -21.34 -15.45
C TYR A 22 -5.58 -22.23 -14.74
N ASN A 23 -5.13 -22.90 -13.67
CA ASN A 23 -5.97 -23.60 -12.71
C ASN A 23 -5.97 -22.84 -11.38
N ALA A 24 -7.00 -22.05 -11.11
CA ALA A 24 -7.11 -21.23 -9.90
C ALA A 24 -7.55 -22.00 -8.63
N ASN A 25 -7.74 -23.33 -8.74
CA ASN A 25 -8.15 -24.20 -7.63
C ASN A 25 -7.07 -25.24 -7.27
N ALA A 26 -5.81 -24.97 -7.59
CA ALA A 26 -4.71 -25.88 -7.30
C ALA A 26 -4.46 -25.99 -5.80
N ALA A 27 -3.95 -27.15 -5.35
CA ALA A 27 -3.43 -27.32 -4.00
C ALA A 27 -2.20 -26.43 -3.80
N PHE A 28 -1.94 -26.02 -2.56
CA PHE A 28 -0.81 -25.12 -2.25
C PHE A 28 0.54 -25.75 -2.61
N GLU A 29 0.68 -27.05 -2.36
CA GLU A 29 1.91 -27.81 -2.62
C GLU A 29 2.26 -27.92 -4.11
N GLU A 30 1.27 -27.75 -4.99
CA GLU A 30 1.43 -27.81 -6.45
C GLU A 30 1.44 -26.42 -7.10
N ALA A 31 1.33 -25.34 -6.31
CA ALA A 31 1.13 -24.01 -6.83
C ALA A 31 2.38 -23.41 -7.47
N ASP A 32 2.25 -22.94 -8.71
CA ASP A 32 3.22 -22.07 -9.38
C ASP A 32 3.08 -20.61 -8.92
N ALA A 33 1.87 -20.21 -8.51
CA ALA A 33 1.59 -18.89 -7.97
C ALA A 33 0.56 -18.93 -6.84
N VAL A 34 0.60 -17.95 -5.95
CA VAL A 34 -0.32 -17.83 -4.82
C VAL A 34 -0.97 -16.46 -4.80
N LEU A 35 -2.29 -16.45 -4.64
CA LEU A 35 -3.07 -15.27 -4.28
C LEU A 35 -3.39 -15.31 -2.77
N VAL A 36 -3.11 -14.23 -2.06
CA VAL A 36 -3.33 -14.13 -0.63
C VAL A 36 -3.90 -12.76 -0.25
N ARG A 37 -4.70 -12.69 0.81
CA ARG A 37 -5.19 -11.44 1.40
C ARG A 37 -4.70 -11.28 2.84
N SER A 38 -5.14 -12.12 3.74
CA SER A 38 -4.87 -12.03 5.18
C SER A 38 -4.23 -13.27 5.79
N ALA A 39 -4.18 -14.39 5.08
CA ALA A 39 -3.58 -15.62 5.58
C ALA A 39 -2.09 -15.41 5.93
N LYS A 40 -1.67 -15.94 7.08
CA LYS A 40 -0.27 -15.86 7.53
C LYS A 40 0.53 -16.96 6.84
N MET A 41 1.66 -16.57 6.23
CA MET A 41 2.52 -17.49 5.46
C MET A 41 3.88 -17.75 6.12
N HIS A 42 4.16 -17.16 7.29
CA HIS A 42 5.47 -17.27 7.93
C HIS A 42 5.86 -18.71 8.30
N ASP A 43 4.88 -19.52 8.72
CA ASP A 43 5.08 -20.89 9.15
C ASP A 43 4.84 -21.91 8.02
N MET A 44 4.54 -21.45 6.81
CA MET A 44 4.28 -22.32 5.66
C MET A 44 5.59 -22.74 4.98
N GLU A 45 5.66 -23.99 4.54
CA GLU A 45 6.71 -24.47 3.64
C GLU A 45 6.36 -24.05 2.21
N LEU A 46 7.19 -23.18 1.63
CA LEU A 46 6.98 -22.69 0.27
C LEU A 46 7.41 -23.74 -0.75
N PRO A 47 6.52 -24.13 -1.69
CA PRO A 47 6.84 -25.11 -2.74
C PRO A 47 8.04 -24.67 -3.60
N ASP A 48 8.83 -25.61 -4.09
CA ASP A 48 10.02 -25.30 -4.90
C ASP A 48 9.67 -24.79 -6.30
N ASN A 49 8.50 -25.19 -6.82
CA ASN A 49 7.95 -24.70 -8.08
C ASN A 49 7.32 -23.30 -7.97
N LEU A 50 7.12 -22.78 -6.76
CA LEU A 50 6.49 -21.47 -6.57
C LEU A 50 7.33 -20.36 -7.20
N LEU A 51 6.70 -19.57 -8.07
CA LEU A 51 7.31 -18.46 -8.80
C LEU A 51 6.96 -17.12 -8.20
N ALA A 52 5.72 -16.97 -7.76
CA ALA A 52 5.22 -15.68 -7.29
C ALA A 52 4.10 -15.78 -6.26
N ILE A 53 4.02 -14.76 -5.43
CA ILE A 53 2.92 -14.53 -4.48
C ILE A 53 2.38 -13.13 -4.74
N ALA A 54 1.07 -12.98 -4.96
CA ALA A 54 0.45 -11.66 -5.02
C ALA A 54 -0.55 -11.48 -3.89
N ARG A 55 -0.34 -10.42 -3.11
CA ARG A 55 -1.27 -10.03 -2.06
C ARG A 55 -2.31 -9.06 -2.59
N ALA A 56 -3.58 -9.45 -2.52
CA ALA A 56 -4.72 -8.55 -2.76
C ALA A 56 -4.82 -7.54 -1.60
N GLY A 57 -4.02 -6.50 -1.65
CA GLY A 57 -3.92 -5.44 -0.65
C GLY A 57 -2.51 -4.82 -0.55
N ALA A 58 -2.38 -3.68 0.12
CA ALA A 58 -1.15 -2.90 0.15
C ALA A 58 -0.09 -3.39 1.15
N GLY A 59 -0.48 -3.84 2.35
CA GLY A 59 0.47 -4.33 3.36
C GLY A 59 0.93 -5.76 3.06
N VAL A 60 2.12 -6.19 3.54
CA VAL A 60 2.69 -7.52 3.27
C VAL A 60 3.30 -8.19 4.51
N ASN A 61 2.90 -7.72 5.69
CA ASN A 61 3.40 -8.22 6.97
C ASN A 61 3.01 -9.68 7.29
N ASN A 62 2.14 -10.28 6.50
CA ASN A 62 1.74 -11.69 6.60
C ASN A 62 2.57 -12.62 5.70
N ILE A 63 3.53 -12.10 4.91
CA ILE A 63 4.34 -12.86 3.95
C ILE A 63 5.81 -12.80 4.37
N PRO A 64 6.55 -13.93 4.39
CA PRO A 64 7.97 -13.98 4.75
C PRO A 64 8.84 -13.51 3.58
N LEU A 65 9.03 -12.18 3.41
CA LEU A 65 9.66 -11.57 2.23
C LEU A 65 11.09 -12.06 1.99
N ASP A 66 11.92 -12.16 3.03
CA ASP A 66 13.31 -12.60 2.90
C ASP A 66 13.41 -14.07 2.47
N LYS A 67 12.59 -14.95 3.08
CA LYS A 67 12.50 -16.37 2.68
C LYS A 67 12.03 -16.51 1.23
N CYS A 68 11.10 -15.66 0.78
CA CYS A 68 10.67 -15.63 -0.62
C CYS A 68 11.81 -15.17 -1.55
N ALA A 69 12.52 -14.10 -1.19
CA ALA A 69 13.61 -13.57 -2.00
C ALA A 69 14.76 -14.58 -2.14
N ASP A 70 15.14 -15.26 -1.07
CA ASP A 70 16.17 -16.31 -1.09
C ASP A 70 15.81 -17.53 -1.96
N LYS A 71 14.52 -17.80 -2.15
CA LYS A 71 14.01 -18.85 -3.05
C LYS A 71 13.71 -18.36 -4.48
N GLY A 72 13.94 -17.10 -4.79
CA GLY A 72 13.59 -16.52 -6.11
C GLY A 72 12.09 -16.43 -6.35
N ILE A 73 11.30 -16.30 -5.29
CA ILE A 73 9.84 -16.10 -5.35
C ILE A 73 9.57 -14.60 -5.30
N VAL A 74 8.92 -14.06 -6.34
CA VAL A 74 8.59 -12.64 -6.42
C VAL A 74 7.30 -12.37 -5.67
N VAL A 75 7.31 -11.41 -4.76
CA VAL A 75 6.14 -11.02 -3.98
C VAL A 75 5.60 -9.68 -4.45
N PHE A 76 4.33 -9.65 -4.84
CA PHE A 76 3.59 -8.47 -5.28
C PHE A 76 2.61 -8.02 -4.21
N ASN A 77 2.32 -6.72 -4.20
CA ASN A 77 1.18 -6.15 -3.50
C ASN A 77 0.42 -5.22 -4.45
N THR A 78 -0.75 -4.76 -4.06
CA THR A 78 -1.62 -3.94 -4.91
C THR A 78 -1.68 -2.49 -4.42
N PRO A 79 -0.61 -1.69 -4.63
CA PRO A 79 -0.56 -0.33 -4.13
C PRO A 79 -1.56 0.56 -4.87
N GLY A 80 -2.37 1.28 -4.11
CA GLY A 80 -3.36 2.20 -4.67
C GLY A 80 -4.68 1.58 -5.11
N ALA A 81 -4.81 0.26 -5.19
CA ALA A 81 -6.07 -0.39 -5.58
C ALA A 81 -7.23 -0.06 -4.64
N ASN A 82 -6.95 0.12 -3.36
CA ASN A 82 -7.90 0.52 -2.32
C ASN A 82 -7.92 2.03 -2.02
N ALA A 83 -7.21 2.85 -2.80
CA ALA A 83 -6.98 4.25 -2.44
C ALA A 83 -8.27 5.08 -2.35
N ASN A 84 -9.25 4.80 -3.20
CA ASN A 84 -10.53 5.49 -3.15
C ASN A 84 -11.32 5.19 -1.86
N ALA A 85 -11.38 3.93 -1.45
CA ALA A 85 -12.06 3.54 -0.21
C ALA A 85 -11.40 4.21 1.01
N VAL A 86 -10.06 4.21 1.08
CA VAL A 86 -9.35 4.90 2.17
C VAL A 86 -9.59 6.40 2.13
N LYS A 87 -9.62 7.04 0.95
CA LYS A 87 -9.97 8.46 0.82
C LYS A 87 -11.35 8.73 1.42
N GLU A 88 -12.37 7.94 1.10
CA GLU A 88 -13.72 8.11 1.63
C GLU A 88 -13.78 7.94 3.15
N HIS A 89 -13.04 6.97 3.66
CA HIS A 89 -12.88 6.74 5.09
C HIS A 89 -12.23 7.94 5.81
N VAL A 90 -11.20 8.54 5.23
CA VAL A 90 -10.54 9.75 5.74
C VAL A 90 -11.49 10.95 5.72
N LEU A 91 -12.31 11.10 4.68
CA LEU A 91 -13.33 12.16 4.62
C LEU A 91 -14.39 11.97 5.71
N ALA A 92 -14.82 10.74 5.95
CA ALA A 92 -15.72 10.43 7.09
C ALA A 92 -15.06 10.78 8.42
N ALA A 93 -13.80 10.41 8.63
CA ALA A 93 -13.01 10.74 9.82
C ALA A 93 -12.92 12.26 10.04
N LEU A 94 -12.69 13.02 8.98
CA LEU A 94 -12.62 14.49 9.01
C LEU A 94 -13.96 15.12 9.43
N LEU A 95 -15.08 14.61 8.92
CA LEU A 95 -16.41 15.09 9.26
C LEU A 95 -16.82 14.70 10.70
N LEU A 96 -16.50 13.48 11.15
CA LEU A 96 -16.71 13.01 12.51
C LEU A 96 -15.91 13.83 13.54
N ALA A 97 -14.68 14.23 13.18
CA ALA A 97 -13.86 15.07 14.05
C ALA A 97 -14.37 16.51 14.14
N SER A 98 -15.13 16.99 13.14
CA SER A 98 -15.59 18.37 13.04
C SER A 98 -16.84 18.65 13.88
N ARG A 99 -17.66 17.64 14.15
CA ARG A 99 -18.86 17.66 15.00
C ARG A 99 -18.94 16.38 15.78
N ASP A 100 -19.52 16.43 16.97
CA ASP A 100 -19.72 15.23 17.78
C ASP A 100 -20.97 14.44 17.33
N LEU A 101 -20.92 13.92 16.09
CA LEU A 101 -22.00 13.12 15.53
C LEU A 101 -22.21 11.82 16.32
N LEU A 102 -21.11 11.18 16.75
CA LEU A 102 -21.17 9.91 17.50
C LEU A 102 -21.83 10.12 18.87
N GLY A 103 -21.43 11.16 19.60
CA GLY A 103 -22.08 11.52 20.86
C GLY A 103 -23.56 11.91 20.69
N GLY A 104 -23.88 12.61 19.61
CA GLY A 104 -25.25 12.93 19.25
C GLY A 104 -26.12 11.72 18.95
N ILE A 105 -25.62 10.76 18.17
CA ILE A 105 -26.28 9.48 17.85
C ILE A 105 -26.51 8.69 19.14
N LYS A 106 -25.45 8.52 19.95
CA LYS A 106 -25.56 7.82 21.22
C LYS A 106 -26.60 8.47 22.15
N TRP A 107 -26.64 9.81 22.23
CA TRP A 107 -27.62 10.50 23.02
C TRP A 107 -29.05 10.18 22.56
N VAL A 108 -29.33 10.13 21.26
CA VAL A 108 -30.66 9.76 20.71
C VAL A 108 -31.01 8.32 21.09
N GLU A 109 -30.06 7.37 20.97
CA GLU A 109 -30.26 5.97 21.34
C GLU A 109 -30.56 5.84 22.84
N ASP A 110 -29.78 6.52 23.69
CA ASP A 110 -29.96 6.50 25.17
C ASP A 110 -31.27 7.10 25.62
N ASN A 111 -31.89 7.98 24.83
CA ASN A 111 -33.15 8.66 25.14
C ASN A 111 -34.35 8.21 24.28
N LYS A 112 -34.25 7.04 23.64
CA LYS A 112 -35.26 6.48 22.71
C LYS A 112 -36.68 6.37 23.31
N ASP A 113 -36.80 6.24 24.64
CA ASP A 113 -38.04 6.06 25.37
C ASP A 113 -38.64 7.40 25.88
N ASP A 114 -37.99 8.54 25.60
CA ASP A 114 -38.50 9.87 25.91
C ASP A 114 -39.64 10.27 24.94
N ALA A 115 -40.85 10.37 25.42
CA ALA A 115 -42.02 10.74 24.60
C ALA A 115 -41.90 12.13 23.95
N ASP A 116 -41.09 13.03 24.54
CA ASP A 116 -40.78 14.36 24.04
C ASP A 116 -39.38 14.49 23.39
N ILE A 117 -38.79 13.38 22.92
CA ILE A 117 -37.42 13.32 22.44
C ILE A 117 -37.03 14.43 21.46
N ALA A 118 -37.94 14.81 20.56
CA ALA A 118 -37.70 15.90 19.59
C ALA A 118 -37.42 17.24 20.28
N LYS A 119 -38.16 17.54 21.36
CA LYS A 119 -38.02 18.76 22.16
C LYS A 119 -36.80 18.71 23.07
N SER A 120 -36.49 17.53 23.60
CA SER A 120 -35.28 17.27 24.40
C SER A 120 -34.03 17.39 23.56
N ALA A 121 -34.06 16.90 22.31
CA ALA A 121 -32.94 16.99 21.34
C ALA A 121 -32.62 18.48 21.01
N GLU A 122 -33.60 19.36 20.85
CA GLU A 122 -33.37 20.79 20.62
C GLU A 122 -32.57 21.46 21.76
N LYS A 123 -32.69 20.96 22.98
CA LYS A 123 -31.91 21.43 24.13
C LYS A 123 -30.55 20.81 24.19
N ALA A 124 -30.43 19.49 23.88
CA ALA A 124 -29.21 18.73 23.95
C ALA A 124 -28.22 19.05 22.81
N LYS A 125 -28.71 19.42 21.61
CA LYS A 125 -27.91 19.60 20.40
C LYS A 125 -26.68 20.51 20.53
N LYS A 126 -26.73 21.48 21.48
CA LYS A 126 -25.61 22.39 21.74
C LYS A 126 -24.35 21.66 22.23
N ALA A 127 -24.52 20.52 22.90
CA ALA A 127 -23.40 19.71 23.40
C ALA A 127 -22.61 19.03 22.26
N PHE A 128 -23.27 18.79 21.12
CA PHE A 128 -22.70 18.09 19.96
C PHE A 128 -22.28 19.02 18.82
N ALA A 129 -22.47 20.34 19.02
CA ALA A 129 -22.12 21.36 18.02
C ALA A 129 -20.61 21.37 17.76
N GLY A 130 -20.24 21.67 16.51
CA GLY A 130 -18.83 21.73 16.08
C GLY A 130 -18.56 22.89 15.14
N LYS A 131 -17.64 22.67 14.22
CA LYS A 131 -17.15 23.66 13.25
C LYS A 131 -17.38 23.16 11.83
N GLU A 132 -17.49 24.07 10.89
CA GLU A 132 -17.44 23.76 9.46
C GLU A 132 -15.99 23.56 9.00
N ILE A 133 -15.79 22.68 8.01
CA ILE A 133 -14.46 22.44 7.42
C ILE A 133 -14.15 23.43 6.30
N LYS A 134 -15.17 24.05 5.67
CA LYS A 134 -14.99 25.04 4.61
C LYS A 134 -14.12 26.21 5.09
N GLY A 135 -13.11 26.57 4.27
CA GLY A 135 -12.14 27.63 4.58
C GLY A 135 -11.13 27.26 5.67
N LYS A 136 -11.13 26.00 6.18
CA LYS A 136 -10.10 25.51 7.09
C LYS A 136 -8.91 24.97 6.31
N LYS A 137 -7.72 25.02 6.92
CA LYS A 137 -6.49 24.54 6.36
C LYS A 137 -6.30 23.05 6.69
N LEU A 138 -6.18 22.21 5.65
CA LEU A 138 -5.85 20.80 5.78
C LEU A 138 -4.39 20.57 5.35
N GLY A 139 -3.57 20.06 6.26
CA GLY A 139 -2.25 19.53 5.95
C GLY A 139 -2.34 18.06 5.55
N VAL A 140 -1.83 17.72 4.37
CA VAL A 140 -1.74 16.35 3.87
C VAL A 140 -0.27 15.96 3.84
N ILE A 141 0.14 15.03 4.70
CA ILE A 141 1.49 14.51 4.81
C ILE A 141 1.58 13.18 4.06
N GLY A 142 2.29 13.17 2.92
CA GLY A 142 2.29 12.08 1.96
C GLY A 142 1.24 12.28 0.87
N LEU A 143 1.68 12.48 -0.37
CA LEU A 143 0.85 12.72 -1.56
C LEU A 143 0.91 11.54 -2.55
N GLY A 144 1.07 10.32 -2.02
CA GLY A 144 0.95 9.08 -2.77
C GLY A 144 -0.49 8.83 -3.23
N ALA A 145 -0.80 7.58 -3.60
CA ALA A 145 -2.11 7.20 -4.16
C ALA A 145 -3.33 7.65 -3.35
N ILE A 146 -3.24 7.61 -2.01
CA ILE A 146 -4.32 8.02 -1.11
C ILE A 146 -4.29 9.53 -0.89
N GLY A 147 -3.13 10.09 -0.52
CA GLY A 147 -3.02 11.49 -0.11
C GLY A 147 -3.42 12.47 -1.22
N GLN A 148 -3.10 12.18 -2.48
CA GLN A 148 -3.55 13.00 -3.62
C GLN A 148 -5.08 13.01 -3.78
N LEU A 149 -5.74 11.85 -3.59
CA LEU A 149 -7.20 11.76 -3.66
C LEU A 149 -7.87 12.52 -2.50
N VAL A 150 -7.32 12.41 -1.30
CA VAL A 150 -7.78 13.16 -0.12
C VAL A 150 -7.60 14.67 -0.33
N ALA A 151 -6.43 15.10 -0.82
CA ALA A 151 -6.15 16.49 -1.10
C ALA A 151 -7.15 17.09 -2.11
N ASN A 152 -7.35 16.41 -3.23
CA ASN A 152 -8.29 16.85 -4.27
C ASN A 152 -9.74 16.90 -3.76
N ALA A 153 -10.17 15.90 -2.99
CA ALA A 153 -11.52 15.86 -2.41
C ALA A 153 -11.72 16.98 -1.37
N ALA A 154 -10.71 17.26 -0.56
CA ALA A 154 -10.77 18.34 0.44
C ALA A 154 -10.90 19.73 -0.20
N ILE A 155 -10.23 19.97 -1.34
CA ILE A 155 -10.44 21.20 -2.14
C ILE A 155 -11.89 21.29 -2.62
N SER A 156 -12.45 20.19 -3.14
CA SER A 156 -13.85 20.17 -3.57
C SER A 156 -14.84 20.44 -2.42
N LEU A 157 -14.45 20.15 -1.17
CA LEU A 157 -15.21 20.50 0.05
C LEU A 157 -14.95 21.92 0.53
N GLY A 158 -14.16 22.71 -0.19
CA GLY A 158 -13.86 24.10 0.11
C GLY A 158 -12.80 24.32 1.19
N MET A 159 -11.95 23.36 1.46
CA MET A 159 -10.78 23.53 2.33
C MET A 159 -9.60 24.16 1.57
N GLU A 160 -8.70 24.82 2.30
CA GLU A 160 -7.37 25.15 1.80
C GLU A 160 -6.41 24.01 2.08
N VAL A 161 -5.82 23.42 1.04
CA VAL A 161 -4.99 22.22 1.20
C VAL A 161 -3.50 22.54 1.06
N TYR A 162 -2.72 22.06 2.02
CA TYR A 162 -1.27 22.16 2.13
C TYR A 162 -0.68 20.75 2.04
N GLY A 163 0.08 20.46 0.98
CA GLY A 163 0.62 19.15 0.69
C GLY A 163 2.12 19.06 0.92
N TYR A 164 2.58 18.06 1.66
CA TYR A 164 3.98 17.75 1.88
C TYR A 164 4.30 16.32 1.45
N ASP A 165 5.22 16.15 0.52
CA ASP A 165 5.81 14.86 0.12
C ASP A 165 7.17 15.08 -0.52
N PRO A 166 8.29 14.74 0.16
CA PRO A 166 9.64 14.92 -0.39
C PRO A 166 9.97 13.92 -1.50
N TYR A 167 9.13 12.90 -1.72
CA TYR A 167 9.31 11.84 -2.72
C TYR A 167 8.20 11.83 -3.77
N LEU A 168 7.52 12.96 -3.96
CA LEU A 168 6.39 13.08 -4.89
C LEU A 168 6.78 12.62 -6.30
N SER A 169 6.12 11.58 -6.81
CA SER A 169 6.36 11.12 -8.19
C SER A 169 5.75 12.09 -9.21
N VAL A 170 6.31 12.10 -10.41
CA VAL A 170 5.78 12.91 -11.52
C VAL A 170 4.31 12.58 -11.80
N ASN A 171 3.96 11.29 -11.81
CA ASN A 171 2.58 10.85 -12.04
C ASN A 171 1.62 11.34 -10.94
N ALA A 172 2.04 11.31 -9.67
CA ALA A 172 1.24 11.83 -8.58
C ALA A 172 1.05 13.35 -8.70
N ALA A 173 2.11 14.08 -9.08
CA ALA A 173 2.03 15.52 -9.30
C ALA A 173 1.04 15.89 -10.42
N TRP A 174 0.99 15.12 -11.51
CA TRP A 174 0.02 15.35 -12.60
C TRP A 174 -1.44 15.12 -12.19
N ASN A 175 -1.68 14.28 -11.20
CA ASN A 175 -3.04 13.99 -10.70
C ASN A 175 -3.47 14.91 -9.56
N LEU A 176 -2.57 15.75 -9.06
CA LEU A 176 -2.84 16.66 -7.96
C LEU A 176 -3.45 17.96 -8.49
N SER A 177 -4.50 18.46 -7.82
CA SER A 177 -5.07 19.78 -8.14
C SER A 177 -4.02 20.88 -8.00
N SER A 178 -4.00 21.82 -8.93
CA SER A 178 -3.13 23.02 -8.89
C SER A 178 -3.43 23.95 -7.70
N GLU A 179 -4.57 23.78 -7.03
CA GLU A 179 -4.93 24.52 -5.84
C GLU A 179 -4.23 24.00 -4.56
N VAL A 180 -3.61 22.80 -4.60
CA VAL A 180 -2.83 22.28 -3.48
C VAL A 180 -1.55 23.10 -3.34
N LYS A 181 -1.36 23.69 -2.17
CA LYS A 181 -0.17 24.48 -1.84
C LYS A 181 0.97 23.54 -1.46
N HIS A 182 2.03 23.54 -2.27
CA HIS A 182 3.22 22.71 -1.98
C HIS A 182 3.97 23.26 -0.77
N ILE A 183 4.28 22.37 0.17
CA ILE A 183 5.04 22.66 1.39
C ILE A 183 6.37 21.93 1.34
N VAL A 184 7.46 22.64 1.59
CA VAL A 184 8.84 22.08 1.57
C VAL A 184 9.22 21.53 2.94
N ASN A 185 8.78 22.15 4.03
CA ASN A 185 9.09 21.74 5.39
C ASN A 185 7.82 21.31 6.10
N VAL A 186 7.80 20.08 6.62
CA VAL A 186 6.61 19.51 7.29
C VAL A 186 6.17 20.33 8.51
N GLU A 187 7.09 21.02 9.16
CA GLU A 187 6.82 21.91 10.31
C GLU A 187 5.88 23.05 9.97
N ASP A 188 5.84 23.49 8.69
CA ASP A 188 4.90 24.54 8.25
C ASP A 188 3.47 23.99 8.24
N ILE A 189 3.26 22.70 7.94
CA ILE A 189 1.97 22.03 8.11
C ILE A 189 1.56 22.06 9.59
N TYR A 190 2.46 21.70 10.51
CA TYR A 190 2.14 21.71 11.95
C TYR A 190 1.73 23.10 12.43
N LYS A 191 2.43 24.16 12.00
CA LYS A 191 2.16 25.54 12.42
C LYS A 191 0.89 26.13 11.80
N GLU A 192 0.58 25.78 10.56
CA GLU A 192 -0.40 26.50 9.75
C GLU A 192 -1.75 25.80 9.64
N CYS A 193 -1.81 24.47 9.78
CA CYS A 193 -3.03 23.72 9.48
C CYS A 193 -3.95 23.55 10.69
N ASP A 194 -5.25 23.53 10.44
CA ASP A 194 -6.30 23.28 11.42
C ASP A 194 -6.58 21.78 11.54
N TYR A 195 -6.39 21.05 10.44
CA TYR A 195 -6.50 19.60 10.30
C TYR A 195 -5.23 19.05 9.70
N ILE A 196 -4.78 17.90 10.17
CA ILE A 196 -3.59 17.20 9.62
C ILE A 196 -3.96 15.75 9.38
N THR A 197 -3.73 15.25 8.18
CA THR A 197 -3.93 13.85 7.80
C THR A 197 -2.64 13.24 7.26
N ILE A 198 -2.37 11.98 7.60
CA ILE A 198 -1.10 11.31 7.37
C ILE A 198 -1.30 10.14 6.40
N HIS A 199 -0.49 10.08 5.33
CA HIS A 199 -0.57 9.08 4.27
C HIS A 199 0.81 8.58 3.84
N VAL A 200 1.75 8.45 4.78
CA VAL A 200 3.09 7.93 4.53
C VAL A 200 3.21 6.46 4.96
N PRO A 201 4.13 5.68 4.37
CA PRO A 201 4.41 4.33 4.82
C PRO A 201 5.09 4.32 6.20
N ALA A 202 4.97 3.19 6.92
CA ALA A 202 5.73 2.95 8.15
C ALA A 202 7.16 2.53 7.80
N LEU A 203 8.10 3.46 7.94
CA LEU A 203 9.54 3.29 7.75
C LEU A 203 10.24 3.74 9.03
N ASP A 204 11.50 3.38 9.21
CA ASP A 204 12.30 3.86 10.35
C ASP A 204 12.34 5.39 10.43
N SER A 205 12.35 6.06 9.27
CA SER A 205 12.34 7.52 9.15
C SER A 205 10.99 8.19 9.43
N THR A 206 9.88 7.45 9.37
CA THR A 206 8.52 7.97 9.59
C THR A 206 7.90 7.50 10.90
N LYS A 207 8.49 6.50 11.55
CA LYS A 207 8.03 6.00 12.85
C LYS A 207 8.11 7.11 13.91
N GLY A 208 6.97 7.36 14.57
CA GLY A 208 6.88 8.41 15.58
C GLY A 208 7.11 9.82 15.04
N MET A 209 6.87 10.07 13.75
CA MET A 209 7.08 11.41 13.16
C MET A 209 6.15 12.46 13.75
N ILE A 210 4.96 12.06 14.18
CA ILE A 210 4.02 12.92 14.90
C ILE A 210 4.21 12.66 16.40
N ASN A 211 5.14 13.39 16.99
CA ASN A 211 5.57 13.27 18.38
C ASN A 211 5.32 14.57 19.15
N LYS A 212 5.80 14.60 20.41
CA LYS A 212 5.65 15.78 21.27
C LYS A 212 6.14 17.08 20.61
N ALA A 213 7.28 17.05 19.92
CA ALA A 213 7.82 18.24 19.26
C ALA A 213 6.90 18.73 18.13
N ALA A 214 6.31 17.81 17.35
CA ALA A 214 5.31 18.15 16.34
C ALA A 214 4.05 18.76 16.99
N PHE A 215 3.53 18.17 18.07
CA PHE A 215 2.37 18.71 18.79
C PHE A 215 2.65 20.11 19.38
N ASP A 216 3.82 20.34 19.94
CA ASP A 216 4.20 21.65 20.48
C ASP A 216 4.17 22.77 19.41
N MET A 217 4.46 22.43 18.15
CA MET A 217 4.38 23.35 17.01
C MET A 217 2.97 23.59 16.49
N MET A 218 2.02 22.65 16.69
CA MET A 218 0.67 22.74 16.15
C MET A 218 -0.11 23.93 16.71
N LYS A 219 -1.14 24.37 16.02
CA LYS A 219 -2.12 25.31 16.54
C LYS A 219 -2.88 24.71 17.71
N LYS A 220 -3.37 25.55 18.60
CA LYS A 220 -4.31 25.11 19.63
C LYS A 220 -5.63 24.63 18.99
N GLY A 221 -6.04 23.42 19.33
CA GLY A 221 -7.27 22.83 18.83
C GLY A 221 -7.14 22.19 17.44
N THR A 222 -5.91 21.86 17.00
CA THR A 222 -5.69 21.09 15.77
C THR A 222 -6.34 19.70 15.85
N VAL A 223 -6.83 19.21 14.74
CA VAL A 223 -7.34 17.84 14.58
C VAL A 223 -6.30 17.01 13.83
N VAL A 224 -6.00 15.81 14.33
CA VAL A 224 -5.06 14.85 13.71
C VAL A 224 -5.83 13.62 13.27
N ILE A 225 -5.61 13.19 12.02
CA ILE A 225 -6.25 12.01 11.42
C ILE A 225 -5.14 11.06 10.94
N ASN A 226 -5.18 9.82 11.41
CA ASN A 226 -4.23 8.77 11.03
C ASN A 226 -4.95 7.48 10.61
N CYS A 227 -5.17 7.33 9.32
CA CYS A 227 -5.65 6.09 8.70
C CYS A 227 -4.54 5.40 7.88
N ALA A 228 -3.25 5.73 8.14
CA ALA A 228 -2.12 5.15 7.42
C ALA A 228 -1.47 3.98 8.18
N ARG A 229 -0.83 4.24 9.33
CA ARG A 229 -0.22 3.23 10.22
C ARG A 229 -0.17 3.77 11.66
N ASP A 230 -0.42 2.91 12.63
CA ASP A 230 -0.40 3.23 14.08
C ASP A 230 0.93 3.85 14.53
N VAL A 231 2.04 3.23 14.15
CA VAL A 231 3.40 3.60 14.55
C VAL A 231 3.85 5.01 14.12
N LEU A 232 3.08 5.72 13.29
CA LEU A 232 3.43 7.06 12.80
C LEU A 232 3.20 8.15 13.85
N VAL A 233 2.33 7.90 14.83
CA VAL A 233 1.94 8.84 15.89
C VAL A 233 2.42 8.30 17.23
N ASP A 234 3.07 9.15 18.03
CA ASP A 234 3.40 8.87 19.43
C ASP A 234 2.12 8.96 20.26
N GLU A 235 1.55 7.80 20.62
CA GLU A 235 0.24 7.72 21.28
C GLU A 235 0.23 8.34 22.69
N PRO A 236 1.21 8.10 23.57
CA PRO A 236 1.30 8.84 24.83
C PRO A 236 1.32 10.36 24.63
N ALA A 237 2.13 10.85 23.69
CA ALA A 237 2.28 12.27 23.43
C ALA A 237 1.01 12.92 22.87
N ILE A 238 0.23 12.21 22.00
CA ILE A 238 -1.03 12.77 21.50
C ILE A 238 -2.11 12.82 22.57
N LEU A 239 -2.17 11.86 23.49
CA LEU A 239 -3.10 11.90 24.63
C LEU A 239 -2.80 13.09 25.55
N ASP A 240 -1.52 13.38 25.81
CA ASP A 240 -1.14 14.57 26.57
C ASP A 240 -1.47 15.87 25.81
N ALA A 241 -1.29 15.88 24.48
CA ALA A 241 -1.66 17.02 23.64
C ALA A 241 -3.17 17.26 23.65
N ILE A 242 -4.00 16.22 23.72
CA ILE A 242 -5.46 16.34 23.85
C ILE A 242 -5.82 16.89 25.24
N LYS A 243 -5.25 16.34 26.33
CA LYS A 243 -5.49 16.83 27.69
C LYS A 243 -5.14 18.29 27.87
N SER A 244 -4.09 18.77 27.22
CA SER A 244 -3.67 20.19 27.24
C SER A 244 -4.51 21.09 26.32
N GLY A 245 -5.39 20.53 25.51
CA GLY A 245 -6.19 21.24 24.50
C GLY A 245 -5.36 21.73 23.30
N LYS A 246 -4.15 21.25 23.14
CA LYS A 246 -3.32 21.51 21.94
C LYS A 246 -3.89 20.80 20.72
N VAL A 247 -4.28 19.53 20.88
CA VAL A 247 -5.05 18.75 19.92
C VAL A 247 -6.51 18.69 20.38
N ALA A 248 -7.46 19.00 19.53
CA ALA A 248 -8.89 18.93 19.85
C ALA A 248 -9.44 17.53 19.71
N LYS A 249 -9.04 16.82 18.65
CA LYS A 249 -9.47 15.46 18.34
C LYS A 249 -8.34 14.68 17.65
N TYR A 250 -8.25 13.40 17.97
CA TYR A 250 -7.47 12.41 17.24
C TYR A 250 -8.39 11.37 16.65
N VAL A 251 -8.33 11.15 15.35
CA VAL A 251 -9.05 10.05 14.68
C VAL A 251 -8.02 9.06 14.15
N THR A 252 -8.17 7.80 14.52
CA THR A 252 -7.31 6.72 14.05
C THR A 252 -8.12 5.52 13.60
N ASP A 253 -7.60 4.78 12.62
CA ASP A 253 -8.18 3.51 12.12
C ASP A 253 -7.44 2.27 12.69
N PHE A 254 -6.71 2.46 13.80
CA PHE A 254 -5.90 1.40 14.43
C PHE A 254 -6.31 1.20 15.89
N PRO A 255 -7.29 0.30 16.17
CA PRO A 255 -7.76 0.05 17.52
C PRO A 255 -6.68 -0.61 18.39
N ASN A 256 -6.47 -0.02 19.57
CA ASN A 256 -5.59 -0.56 20.60
C ASN A 256 -6.06 -0.12 22.00
N THR A 257 -5.48 -0.70 23.05
CA THR A 257 -5.87 -0.44 24.44
C THR A 257 -5.43 0.94 24.98
N THR A 258 -4.48 1.60 24.31
CA THR A 258 -3.98 2.92 24.75
C THR A 258 -4.96 4.03 24.34
N THR A 259 -5.49 3.95 23.14
CA THR A 259 -6.31 5.02 22.51
C THR A 259 -7.81 4.76 22.60
N ALA A 260 -8.24 3.50 22.67
CA ALA A 260 -9.66 3.15 22.70
C ALA A 260 -10.36 3.70 23.98
N GLY A 261 -11.48 4.41 23.77
CA GLY A 261 -12.28 4.95 24.86
C GLY A 261 -11.72 6.22 25.52
N GLN A 262 -10.60 6.76 25.03
CA GLN A 262 -10.04 8.00 25.55
C GLN A 262 -10.84 9.21 25.09
N GLU A 263 -11.02 10.19 25.98
CA GLU A 263 -11.68 11.45 25.64
C GLU A 263 -10.92 12.18 24.53
N GLY A 264 -11.64 12.70 23.53
CA GLY A 264 -11.03 13.39 22.40
C GLY A 264 -10.45 12.46 21.32
N VAL A 265 -10.53 11.12 21.49
CA VAL A 265 -10.08 10.14 20.50
C VAL A 265 -11.28 9.44 19.86
N ILE A 266 -11.26 9.31 18.55
CA ILE A 266 -12.19 8.48 17.78
C ILE A 266 -11.39 7.35 17.16
N VAL A 267 -11.66 6.11 17.57
CA VAL A 267 -11.01 4.92 17.04
C VAL A 267 -11.99 4.20 16.11
N LEU A 268 -11.61 4.08 14.85
CA LEU A 268 -12.35 3.36 13.82
C LEU A 268 -11.81 1.92 13.73
N PRO A 269 -12.61 0.91 13.35
CA PRO A 269 -12.22 -0.49 13.45
C PRO A 269 -11.48 -1.02 12.20
N HIS A 270 -10.54 -0.26 11.65
CA HIS A 270 -9.68 -0.60 10.51
C HIS A 270 -10.47 -0.92 9.23
N LEU A 271 -11.45 -0.05 8.90
CA LEU A 271 -12.33 -0.22 7.75
C LEU A 271 -11.87 0.51 6.49
N GLY A 272 -10.74 1.21 6.52
CA GLY A 272 -10.30 2.06 5.41
C GLY A 272 -10.28 1.39 4.03
N ALA A 273 -9.98 0.08 3.97
CA ALA A 273 -9.97 -0.70 2.72
C ALA A 273 -11.08 -1.76 2.65
N SER A 274 -12.05 -1.74 3.56
CA SER A 274 -13.08 -2.77 3.68
C SER A 274 -14.34 -2.37 2.92
N THR A 275 -14.23 -2.26 1.60
CA THR A 275 -15.35 -2.09 0.68
C THR A 275 -15.27 -3.13 -0.42
N GLU A 276 -16.42 -3.49 -1.03
CA GLU A 276 -16.53 -4.45 -2.13
C GLU A 276 -15.62 -4.03 -3.30
N GLU A 277 -15.67 -2.75 -3.69
CA GLU A 277 -14.88 -2.22 -4.79
C GLU A 277 -13.36 -2.24 -4.51
N ALA A 278 -12.95 -2.02 -3.24
CA ALA A 278 -11.54 -2.12 -2.87
C ALA A 278 -11.04 -3.56 -2.96
N GLU A 279 -11.86 -4.54 -2.55
CA GLU A 279 -11.56 -5.97 -2.67
C GLU A 279 -11.45 -6.38 -4.14
N ASP A 280 -12.39 -5.97 -4.97
CA ASP A 280 -12.43 -6.20 -6.41
C ASP A 280 -11.19 -5.61 -7.10
N ASN A 281 -10.89 -4.35 -6.85
CA ASN A 281 -9.73 -3.67 -7.42
C ASN A 281 -8.41 -4.34 -7.02
N CYS A 282 -8.29 -4.77 -5.76
CA CYS A 282 -7.11 -5.49 -5.28
C CYS A 282 -6.98 -6.85 -5.96
N ALA A 283 -8.07 -7.60 -6.12
CA ALA A 283 -8.06 -8.90 -6.80
C ALA A 283 -7.66 -8.75 -8.28
N VAL A 284 -8.26 -7.80 -8.99
CA VAL A 284 -7.94 -7.49 -10.40
C VAL A 284 -6.46 -7.12 -10.56
N MET A 285 -5.94 -6.24 -9.70
CA MET A 285 -4.53 -5.82 -9.77
C MET A 285 -3.59 -6.99 -9.49
N ALA A 286 -3.83 -7.76 -8.43
CA ALA A 286 -3.01 -8.91 -8.05
C ALA A 286 -2.92 -9.97 -9.17
N VAL A 287 -4.06 -10.29 -9.81
CA VAL A 287 -4.09 -11.25 -10.93
C VAL A 287 -3.34 -10.69 -12.15
N LYS A 288 -3.50 -9.40 -12.48
CA LYS A 288 -2.77 -8.77 -13.59
C LYS A 288 -1.25 -8.80 -13.37
N GLU A 289 -0.80 -8.56 -12.15
CA GLU A 289 0.62 -8.61 -11.78
C GLU A 289 1.19 -10.02 -11.90
N LEU A 290 0.47 -11.03 -11.37
CA LEU A 290 0.86 -12.44 -11.53
C LEU A 290 0.94 -12.84 -13.00
N ARG A 291 -0.08 -12.53 -13.78
CA ARG A 291 -0.10 -12.84 -15.21
C ARG A 291 1.05 -12.18 -15.94
N ASN A 292 1.28 -10.89 -15.74
CA ASN A 292 2.37 -10.16 -16.39
C ASN A 292 3.75 -10.76 -16.04
N TYR A 293 3.92 -11.18 -14.79
CA TYR A 293 5.14 -11.86 -14.37
C TYR A 293 5.27 -13.26 -15.01
N ILE A 294 4.21 -14.06 -14.96
CA ILE A 294 4.23 -15.44 -15.48
C ILE A 294 4.37 -15.45 -17.00
N GLU A 295 3.58 -14.65 -17.70
CA GLU A 295 3.52 -14.64 -19.16
C GLU A 295 4.67 -13.89 -19.83
N ASN A 296 5.18 -12.82 -19.17
CA ASN A 296 6.17 -11.92 -19.77
C ASN A 296 7.48 -11.78 -18.97
N GLY A 297 7.55 -12.27 -17.75
CA GLY A 297 8.71 -12.07 -16.87
C GLY A 297 8.83 -10.66 -16.31
N ASN A 298 7.82 -9.82 -16.44
CA ASN A 298 7.85 -8.45 -15.93
C ASN A 298 7.58 -8.38 -14.43
N ILE A 299 8.29 -7.52 -13.72
CA ILE A 299 8.06 -7.23 -12.32
C ILE A 299 7.57 -5.79 -12.19
N VAL A 300 6.32 -5.63 -11.75
CA VAL A 300 5.70 -4.34 -11.40
C VAL A 300 5.07 -4.46 -10.02
N ASN A 301 5.31 -3.49 -9.14
CA ASN A 301 4.83 -3.48 -7.74
C ASN A 301 5.32 -4.62 -6.85
N SER A 302 6.50 -5.19 -7.14
CA SER A 302 7.10 -6.15 -6.21
C SER A 302 7.65 -5.46 -4.97
N VAL A 303 7.57 -6.16 -3.84
CA VAL A 303 8.03 -5.68 -2.54
C VAL A 303 9.40 -6.26 -2.14
N ASN A 304 9.85 -7.34 -2.77
CA ASN A 304 11.13 -7.99 -2.46
C ASN A 304 12.13 -8.00 -3.63
N TYR A 305 11.69 -7.81 -4.86
CA TYR A 305 12.54 -7.64 -6.04
C TYR A 305 12.36 -6.25 -6.67
N PRO A 306 13.31 -5.76 -7.48
CA PRO A 306 13.16 -4.48 -8.16
C PRO A 306 12.10 -4.53 -9.26
N ASN A 307 11.44 -3.41 -9.54
CA ASN A 307 10.61 -3.29 -10.73
C ASN A 307 11.47 -3.39 -11.99
N CYS A 308 11.08 -4.27 -12.91
CA CYS A 308 11.73 -4.50 -14.19
C CYS A 308 10.63 -4.87 -15.20
N ASP A 309 10.26 -3.92 -16.05
CA ASP A 309 9.18 -4.07 -17.04
C ASP A 309 9.75 -3.83 -18.43
N CYS A 310 9.85 -4.91 -19.21
CA CYS A 310 10.33 -4.93 -20.58
C CYS A 310 9.18 -5.09 -21.58
N GLY A 311 7.94 -4.99 -21.14
CA GLY A 311 6.75 -5.21 -21.96
C GLY A 311 6.58 -6.67 -22.39
N VAL A 312 5.70 -6.88 -23.37
CA VAL A 312 5.45 -8.21 -23.96
C VAL A 312 6.69 -8.64 -24.76
N CYS A 313 7.13 -9.87 -24.56
CA CYS A 313 8.27 -10.41 -25.31
C CYS A 313 7.94 -10.61 -26.79
N THR A 314 8.58 -9.80 -27.65
CA THR A 314 8.49 -9.90 -29.11
C THR A 314 9.67 -10.64 -29.73
N SER A 315 10.77 -10.85 -29.00
CA SER A 315 11.96 -11.57 -29.42
C SER A 315 11.74 -13.07 -29.53
N ALA A 316 12.69 -13.80 -30.11
CA ALA A 316 12.59 -15.24 -30.29
C ALA A 316 12.69 -16.02 -28.97
N GLY A 317 13.37 -15.44 -27.96
CA GLY A 317 13.47 -15.99 -26.61
C GLY A 317 13.50 -14.89 -25.58
N ARG A 318 13.09 -15.23 -24.35
CA ARG A 318 13.26 -14.43 -23.13
C ARG A 318 13.61 -15.31 -21.96
N VAL A 319 14.68 -14.97 -21.25
CA VAL A 319 15.06 -15.58 -19.98
C VAL A 319 15.10 -14.52 -18.90
N THR A 320 14.63 -14.90 -17.72
CA THR A 320 14.68 -14.05 -16.53
C THR A 320 15.50 -14.72 -15.43
N VAL A 321 16.24 -13.90 -14.67
CA VAL A 321 17.17 -14.37 -13.65
C VAL A 321 16.96 -13.58 -12.36
N CYS A 322 16.53 -14.26 -11.30
CA CYS A 322 16.62 -13.77 -9.93
C CYS A 322 18.02 -14.05 -9.40
N HIS A 323 18.74 -13.06 -8.91
CA HIS A 323 20.12 -13.25 -8.43
C HIS A 323 20.47 -12.30 -7.28
N LYS A 324 21.57 -12.60 -6.58
CA LYS A 324 22.14 -11.65 -5.60
C LYS A 324 22.75 -10.46 -6.33
N ASN A 325 22.71 -9.31 -5.69
CA ASN A 325 23.32 -8.08 -6.19
C ASN A 325 24.81 -8.05 -5.87
N VAL A 326 25.58 -8.84 -6.60
CA VAL A 326 27.03 -9.02 -6.38
C VAL A 326 27.84 -8.62 -7.63
N PRO A 327 29.13 -8.23 -7.48
CA PRO A 327 29.97 -7.87 -8.60
C PRO A 327 30.11 -9.00 -9.63
N ALA A 328 30.25 -8.60 -10.90
CA ALA A 328 30.51 -9.47 -12.05
C ALA A 328 29.37 -10.43 -12.43
N ILE A 329 28.20 -10.42 -11.79
CA ILE A 329 27.10 -11.32 -12.13
C ILE A 329 26.63 -11.13 -13.58
N ILE A 330 26.45 -9.88 -14.01
CA ILE A 330 26.03 -9.54 -15.38
C ILE A 330 27.03 -10.05 -16.41
N SER A 331 28.33 -9.89 -16.16
CA SER A 331 29.37 -10.38 -17.04
C SER A 331 29.31 -11.91 -17.20
N LYS A 332 29.06 -12.65 -16.11
CA LYS A 332 28.88 -14.09 -16.14
C LYS A 332 27.63 -14.50 -16.93
N LEU A 333 26.49 -13.81 -16.73
CA LEU A 333 25.27 -14.08 -17.49
C LEU A 333 25.48 -13.87 -19.00
N THR A 334 26.08 -12.76 -19.39
CA THR A 334 26.33 -12.44 -20.82
C THR A 334 27.37 -13.35 -21.45
N SER A 335 28.39 -13.81 -20.69
CA SER A 335 29.35 -14.78 -21.18
C SER A 335 28.72 -16.15 -21.53
N VAL A 336 27.84 -16.66 -20.69
CA VAL A 336 27.09 -17.89 -20.98
C VAL A 336 26.28 -17.77 -22.27
N MET A 337 25.67 -16.63 -22.54
CA MET A 337 24.94 -16.37 -23.80
C MET A 337 25.90 -16.32 -24.99
N GLY A 338 27.01 -15.60 -24.87
CA GLY A 338 28.02 -15.50 -25.91
C GLY A 338 28.66 -16.86 -26.26
N ASP A 339 29.02 -17.67 -25.23
CA ASP A 339 29.58 -19.00 -25.41
C ASP A 339 28.59 -19.98 -26.09
N ALA A 340 27.29 -19.74 -25.90
CA ALA A 340 26.23 -20.49 -26.57
C ALA A 340 25.90 -19.94 -27.98
N GLY A 341 26.55 -18.88 -28.43
CA GLY A 341 26.29 -18.25 -29.72
C GLY A 341 24.93 -17.54 -29.79
N ILE A 342 24.34 -17.17 -28.63
CA ILE A 342 23.06 -16.52 -28.55
C ILE A 342 23.26 -15.01 -28.49
N ASN A 343 22.67 -14.27 -29.45
CA ASN A 343 22.64 -12.83 -29.42
C ASN A 343 21.62 -12.30 -28.39
N ILE A 344 22.02 -11.31 -27.60
CA ILE A 344 21.13 -10.58 -26.67
C ILE A 344 20.63 -9.35 -27.42
N ASP A 345 19.33 -9.32 -27.71
CA ASP A 345 18.67 -8.21 -28.40
C ASP A 345 18.39 -7.03 -27.46
N SER A 346 18.02 -7.36 -26.21
CA SER A 346 17.78 -6.40 -25.13
C SER A 346 18.09 -7.02 -23.77
N MET A 347 18.58 -6.22 -22.85
CA MET A 347 18.83 -6.62 -21.46
C MET A 347 18.46 -5.48 -20.51
N ASP A 348 17.66 -5.80 -19.50
CA ASP A 348 17.45 -4.93 -18.35
C ASP A 348 17.88 -5.65 -17.08
N ASN A 349 18.63 -4.93 -16.22
CA ASN A 349 19.05 -5.42 -14.92
C ASN A 349 18.85 -4.35 -13.88
N LYS A 350 18.12 -4.68 -12.83
CA LYS A 350 17.87 -3.77 -11.71
C LYS A 350 18.11 -4.46 -10.38
N SER A 351 18.43 -3.67 -9.36
CA SER A 351 18.68 -4.17 -8.01
C SER A 351 17.81 -3.47 -6.98
N ARG A 352 17.53 -4.19 -5.89
CA ARG A 352 16.87 -3.70 -4.69
C ARG A 352 17.53 -4.36 -3.47
N GLY A 353 18.37 -3.60 -2.76
CA GLY A 353 19.16 -4.15 -1.66
C GLY A 353 20.09 -5.27 -2.14
N ASP A 354 19.99 -6.43 -1.50
CA ASP A 354 20.85 -7.59 -1.76
C ASP A 354 20.39 -8.44 -2.95
N TYR A 355 19.26 -8.12 -3.57
CA TYR A 355 18.68 -8.88 -4.66
C TYR A 355 18.60 -8.05 -5.93
N ALA A 356 18.71 -8.76 -7.05
CA ALA A 356 18.61 -8.18 -8.38
C ALA A 356 17.79 -9.09 -9.31
N TYR A 357 17.31 -8.50 -10.37
CA TYR A 357 16.55 -9.19 -11.39
C TYR A 357 17.01 -8.77 -12.77
N SER A 358 17.31 -9.73 -13.62
CA SER A 358 17.68 -9.51 -15.01
C SER A 358 16.65 -10.11 -15.94
N VAL A 359 16.32 -9.38 -17.01
CA VAL A 359 15.54 -9.84 -18.15
C VAL A 359 16.43 -9.75 -19.38
N LEU A 360 16.57 -10.85 -20.12
CA LEU A 360 17.33 -10.91 -21.37
C LEU A 360 16.41 -11.38 -22.48
N ASP A 361 16.23 -10.54 -23.48
CA ASP A 361 15.57 -10.87 -24.74
C ASP A 361 16.62 -11.30 -25.75
N THR A 362 16.35 -12.37 -26.49
CA THR A 362 17.34 -13.03 -27.32
C THR A 362 16.85 -13.29 -28.74
N GLY A 363 17.78 -13.24 -29.72
CA GLY A 363 17.52 -13.49 -31.12
C GLY A 363 17.23 -14.96 -31.47
N SER A 364 17.36 -15.87 -30.50
CA SER A 364 17.04 -17.29 -30.65
C SER A 364 16.47 -17.84 -29.33
N ALA A 365 15.78 -18.98 -29.40
CA ALA A 365 15.22 -19.65 -28.22
C ALA A 365 16.31 -20.07 -27.23
N ILE A 366 16.01 -20.04 -25.95
CA ILE A 366 16.89 -20.47 -24.86
C ILE A 366 16.74 -21.99 -24.67
N THR A 367 17.82 -22.73 -24.80
CA THR A 367 17.82 -24.18 -24.57
C THR A 367 17.90 -24.50 -23.08
N GLU A 368 17.51 -25.74 -22.71
CA GLU A 368 17.63 -26.23 -21.33
C GLU A 368 19.09 -26.23 -20.84
N ASP A 369 20.06 -26.53 -21.72
CA ASP A 369 21.49 -26.49 -21.40
C ASP A 369 21.98 -25.10 -21.04
N VAL A 370 21.54 -24.08 -21.78
CA VAL A 370 21.85 -22.68 -21.47
C VAL A 370 21.19 -22.23 -20.14
N ALA A 371 19.94 -22.61 -19.92
CA ALA A 371 19.23 -22.29 -18.67
C ALA A 371 19.96 -22.99 -17.47
N ALA A 372 20.40 -24.22 -17.63
CA ALA A 372 21.17 -24.93 -16.60
C ALA A 372 22.52 -24.26 -16.30
N LYS A 373 23.25 -23.80 -17.34
CA LYS A 373 24.51 -23.06 -17.18
C LYS A 373 24.32 -21.74 -16.48
N LEU A 374 23.23 -21.00 -16.79
CA LEU A 374 22.87 -19.77 -16.08
C LEU A 374 22.56 -20.05 -14.60
N SER A 375 21.81 -21.11 -14.32
CA SER A 375 21.47 -21.53 -12.96
C SER A 375 22.68 -21.96 -12.13
N ALA A 376 23.74 -22.42 -12.75
CA ALA A 376 24.98 -22.84 -12.09
C ALA A 376 25.92 -21.69 -11.71
N ILE A 377 25.61 -20.46 -12.13
CA ILE A 377 26.40 -19.27 -11.77
C ILE A 377 26.24 -18.96 -10.29
N ASP A 378 27.34 -18.85 -9.57
CA ASP A 378 27.32 -18.45 -8.17
C ASP A 378 26.69 -17.07 -8.00
N GLY A 379 25.72 -16.97 -7.11
CA GLY A 379 24.88 -15.78 -6.91
C GLY A 379 23.56 -15.80 -7.69
N VAL A 380 23.34 -16.70 -8.64
CA VAL A 380 22.03 -16.92 -9.27
C VAL A 380 21.14 -17.71 -8.32
N ILE A 381 19.89 -17.27 -8.17
CA ILE A 381 18.90 -17.87 -7.27
C ILE A 381 17.89 -18.71 -8.07
N LYS A 382 17.33 -18.13 -9.13
CA LYS A 382 16.35 -18.80 -9.99
C LYS A 382 16.46 -18.30 -11.43
N VAL A 383 16.46 -19.22 -12.38
CA VAL A 383 16.38 -18.93 -13.82
C VAL A 383 15.04 -19.41 -14.33
N ARG A 384 14.42 -18.61 -15.17
CA ARG A 384 13.16 -18.97 -15.82
C ARG A 384 13.19 -18.60 -17.30
N VAL A 385 13.02 -19.58 -18.16
CA VAL A 385 12.74 -19.36 -19.58
C VAL A 385 11.28 -19.01 -19.72
N VAL A 386 11.01 -17.81 -20.24
CA VAL A 386 9.65 -17.29 -20.42
C VAL A 386 9.17 -17.62 -21.83
N LYS A 387 10.09 -17.57 -22.80
CA LYS A 387 9.79 -17.87 -24.22
C LYS A 387 11.00 -18.51 -24.89
#